data_415d221b7834baf4a576de95b2318760
#
_entry.id   415d221b7834baf4a576de95b2318760
#
_cell.length_a   1.000
_cell.length_b   1.000
_cell.length_c   1.000
_cell.angle_alpha   90.00
_cell.angle_beta   90.00
_cell.angle_gamma   90.00
#
_symmetry.space_group_name_H-M   'P 1'
#
loop_
_entity.id
_entity.type
_entity.pdbx_description
1 polymer ?
#
loop_
_entity_poly.entity_id
_entity_poly.type
_entity_poly.pdbx_seq_one_letter_code
_entity_poly.pdbx_strand_id
1 'polypeptide(L)'
;MQNIIIREATPADAAACMKHSRRVGSETDNLSFGADGFPISIEGEKEYIEMMHEAPRSVLYVAIKDGEVVGTVSLNGLPRRMSHRAELGITVLMSEWGKGLGGRLMETVIDFAEKNGIEIIELAVRSDNERAIRLYKKHGFESIGVYKSYFKIDEKYVDFKLMNLYLT
;
A
#
# COMPACT_ATOMS: atom_id res chain seq x y z
N MET A 1 -1.78 -1.69 25.45
CA MET A 1 -2.13 -1.75 24.01
C MET A 1 -1.96 -0.38 23.39
N GLN A 2 -1.14 -0.29 22.38
CA GLN A 2 -0.94 0.98 21.70
C GLN A 2 -2.16 1.27 20.80
N ASN A 3 -2.71 2.46 21.00
CA ASN A 3 -3.94 2.85 20.31
C ASN A 3 -3.63 3.37 18.90
N ILE A 4 -3.71 2.49 17.90
CA ILE A 4 -3.56 2.85 16.49
C ILE A 4 -4.96 2.97 15.88
N ILE A 5 -5.24 4.13 15.29
CA ILE A 5 -6.49 4.41 14.59
C ILE A 5 -6.24 4.28 13.08
N ILE A 6 -7.06 3.47 12.41
CA ILE A 6 -7.04 3.37 10.94
C ILE A 6 -8.28 4.09 10.43
N ARG A 7 -8.07 5.07 9.56
CA ARG A 7 -9.14 5.85 8.93
C ARG A 7 -8.75 6.28 7.53
N GLU A 8 -9.73 6.66 6.74
CA GLU A 8 -9.47 7.23 5.42
C GLU A 8 -8.67 8.53 5.55
N ALA A 9 -7.69 8.70 4.66
CA ALA A 9 -6.87 9.92 4.62
C ALA A 9 -7.69 11.10 4.12
N THR A 10 -7.38 12.27 4.64
CA THR A 10 -7.92 13.55 4.19
C THR A 10 -6.78 14.46 3.71
N PRO A 11 -7.03 15.51 2.91
CA PRO A 11 -5.98 16.43 2.48
C PRO A 11 -5.15 17.02 3.63
N ALA A 12 -5.74 17.15 4.83
CA ALA A 12 -5.02 17.60 6.03
C ALA A 12 -3.89 16.63 6.44
N ASP A 13 -3.91 15.39 5.99
CA ASP A 13 -2.87 14.38 6.27
C ASP A 13 -1.67 14.46 5.35
N ALA A 14 -1.67 15.33 4.34
CA ALA A 14 -0.65 15.37 3.29
C ALA A 14 0.78 15.48 3.83
N ALA A 15 1.04 16.42 4.73
CA ALA A 15 2.38 16.61 5.30
C ALA A 15 2.83 15.38 6.11
N ALA A 16 1.91 14.78 6.89
CA ALA A 16 2.19 13.58 7.66
C ALA A 16 2.44 12.35 6.77
N CYS A 17 1.70 12.23 5.67
CA CYS A 17 1.90 11.16 4.68
C CYS A 17 3.26 11.30 3.97
N MET A 18 3.67 12.53 3.64
CA MET A 18 4.97 12.77 3.02
C MET A 18 6.13 12.45 3.98
N LYS A 19 5.99 12.83 5.25
CA LYS A 19 6.97 12.49 6.29
C LYS A 19 7.08 10.96 6.43
N HIS A 20 5.95 10.28 6.44
CA HIS A 20 5.88 8.82 6.49
C HIS A 20 6.58 8.17 5.28
N SER A 21 6.30 8.65 4.06
CA SER A 21 6.93 8.12 2.83
C SER A 21 8.45 8.19 2.89
N ARG A 22 8.98 9.33 3.31
CA ARG A 22 10.45 9.48 3.45
C ARG A 22 11.01 8.51 4.48
N ARG A 23 10.31 8.32 5.58
CA ARG A 23 10.76 7.42 6.64
C ARG A 23 10.74 5.96 6.21
N VAL A 24 9.63 5.45 5.67
CA VAL A 24 9.58 4.06 5.17
C VAL A 24 10.55 3.83 4.03
N GLY A 25 10.72 4.81 3.13
CA GLY A 25 11.67 4.72 2.03
C GLY A 25 13.12 4.61 2.51
N SER A 26 13.45 5.20 3.66
CA SER A 26 14.78 5.06 4.28
C SER A 26 14.98 3.75 5.02
N GLU A 27 13.91 3.06 5.38
CA GLU A 27 13.95 1.84 6.18
C GLU A 27 14.07 0.56 5.34
N THR A 28 13.72 0.61 4.05
CA THR A 28 13.65 -0.58 3.20
C THR A 28 13.82 -0.26 1.71
N ASP A 29 14.35 -1.24 0.96
CA ASP A 29 14.44 -1.21 -0.51
C ASP A 29 13.25 -1.92 -1.18
N ASN A 30 12.19 -2.22 -0.43
CA ASN A 30 11.03 -2.95 -0.95
C ASN A 30 10.04 -2.07 -1.70
N LEU A 31 10.19 -0.75 -1.61
CA LEU A 31 9.28 0.24 -2.20
C LEU A 31 9.87 0.84 -3.49
N SER A 32 9.02 1.43 -4.32
CA SER A 32 9.45 2.07 -5.57
C SER A 32 10.21 3.39 -5.35
N PHE A 33 10.29 3.87 -4.13
CA PHE A 33 10.99 5.10 -3.75
C PHE A 33 11.91 4.84 -2.56
N GLY A 34 12.94 5.66 -2.42
CA GLY A 34 13.89 5.61 -1.31
C GLY A 34 13.61 6.68 -0.25
N ALA A 35 14.69 7.11 0.42
CA ALA A 35 14.63 8.11 1.51
C ALA A 35 14.07 9.47 1.08
N ASP A 36 14.05 9.77 -0.20
CA ASP A 36 13.46 10.99 -0.74
C ASP A 36 11.92 10.99 -0.69
N GLY A 37 11.32 9.82 -0.53
CA GLY A 37 9.87 9.66 -0.58
C GLY A 37 9.34 9.90 -1.99
N PHE A 38 8.07 10.29 -2.10
CA PHE A 38 7.51 10.70 -3.38
C PHE A 38 7.96 12.12 -3.73
N PRO A 39 8.42 12.35 -4.98
CA PRO A 39 8.93 13.67 -5.40
C PRO A 39 7.80 14.62 -5.79
N ILE A 40 6.87 14.88 -4.90
CA ILE A 40 5.74 15.80 -5.10
C ILE A 40 5.69 16.84 -3.99
N SER A 41 5.03 17.97 -4.26
CA SER A 41 4.79 19.00 -3.26
C SER A 41 3.68 18.60 -2.30
N ILE A 42 3.56 19.33 -1.18
CA ILE A 42 2.45 19.14 -0.24
C ILE A 42 1.11 19.36 -0.96
N GLU A 43 1.02 20.35 -1.83
CA GLU A 43 -0.20 20.61 -2.61
C GLU A 43 -0.51 19.44 -3.56
N GLY A 44 0.51 18.86 -4.20
CA GLY A 44 0.36 17.66 -5.04
C GLY A 44 -0.14 16.47 -4.24
N GLU A 45 0.36 16.28 -3.01
CA GLU A 45 -0.12 15.21 -2.13
C GLU A 45 -1.57 15.43 -1.71
N LYS A 46 -1.97 16.67 -1.41
CA LYS A 46 -3.38 17.00 -1.11
C LYS A 46 -4.29 16.65 -2.27
N GLU A 47 -3.90 17.02 -3.48
CA GLU A 47 -4.65 16.70 -4.70
C GLU A 47 -4.75 15.19 -4.93
N TYR A 48 -3.67 14.46 -4.69
CA TYR A 48 -3.66 13.01 -4.79
C TYR A 48 -4.62 12.36 -3.79
N ILE A 49 -4.59 12.80 -2.53
CA ILE A 49 -5.48 12.28 -1.48
C ILE A 49 -6.95 12.55 -1.85
N GLU A 50 -7.26 13.75 -2.33
CA GLU A 50 -8.60 14.12 -2.77
C GLU A 50 -9.06 13.27 -3.96
N MET A 51 -8.19 13.08 -4.95
CA MET A 51 -8.46 12.21 -6.09
C MET A 51 -8.77 10.78 -5.66
N MET A 52 -8.00 10.23 -4.71
CA MET A 52 -8.23 8.88 -4.18
C MET A 52 -9.59 8.77 -3.46
N HIS A 53 -9.99 9.83 -2.76
CA HIS A 53 -11.29 9.88 -2.08
C HIS A 53 -12.45 9.92 -3.08
N GLU A 54 -12.33 10.67 -4.17
CA GLU A 54 -13.37 10.87 -5.16
C GLU A 54 -13.45 9.76 -6.21
N ALA A 55 -12.33 9.12 -6.52
CA ALA A 55 -12.29 8.11 -7.57
C ALA A 55 -13.05 6.84 -7.15
N PRO A 56 -13.93 6.31 -8.01
CA PRO A 56 -14.62 5.05 -7.73
C PRO A 56 -13.62 3.91 -7.54
N ARG A 57 -13.86 3.07 -6.55
CA ARG A 57 -13.03 1.89 -6.26
C ARG A 57 -11.58 2.21 -5.95
N SER A 58 -11.33 3.44 -5.47
CA SER A 58 -10.02 3.85 -4.97
C SER A 58 -10.16 4.36 -3.54
N VAL A 59 -9.14 4.12 -2.72
CA VAL A 59 -9.13 4.57 -1.32
C VAL A 59 -7.71 4.61 -0.79
N LEU A 60 -7.43 5.56 0.09
CA LEU A 60 -6.20 5.62 0.87
C LEU A 60 -6.57 5.67 2.36
N TYR A 61 -6.11 4.68 3.12
CA TYR A 61 -6.22 4.66 4.58
C TYR A 61 -4.87 4.97 5.21
N VAL A 62 -4.92 5.68 6.33
CA VAL A 62 -3.75 5.95 7.17
C VAL A 62 -3.95 5.31 8.54
N ALA A 63 -2.86 4.78 9.08
CA ALA A 63 -2.80 4.31 10.45
C ALA A 63 -2.08 5.37 11.29
N ILE A 64 -2.77 5.91 12.29
CA ILE A 64 -2.28 7.00 13.13
C ILE A 64 -1.99 6.47 14.53
N LYS A 65 -0.79 6.78 15.02
CA LYS A 65 -0.34 6.48 16.39
C LYS A 65 0.34 7.72 16.95
N ASP A 66 -0.14 8.21 18.09
CA ASP A 66 0.40 9.40 18.74
C ASP A 66 0.54 10.61 17.80
N GLY A 67 -0.45 10.80 16.91
CA GLY A 67 -0.49 11.89 15.93
C GLY A 67 0.39 11.70 14.70
N GLU A 68 1.10 10.59 14.57
CA GLU A 68 1.96 10.29 13.41
C GLU A 68 1.38 9.18 12.53
N VAL A 69 1.62 9.28 11.22
CA VAL A 69 1.29 8.20 10.29
C VAL A 69 2.34 7.10 10.43
N VAL A 70 1.91 5.92 10.86
CA VAL A 70 2.78 4.76 11.05
C VAL A 70 2.56 3.66 10.00
N GLY A 71 1.52 3.78 9.21
CA GLY A 71 1.23 2.87 8.10
C GLY A 71 0.23 3.47 7.15
N THR A 72 0.24 2.99 5.91
CA THR A 72 -0.74 3.35 4.89
C THR A 72 -1.14 2.11 4.12
N VAL A 73 -2.35 2.11 3.60
CA VAL A 73 -2.80 1.11 2.63
C VAL A 73 -3.70 1.78 1.63
N SER A 74 -3.51 1.45 0.36
CA SER A 74 -4.29 2.02 -0.72
C SER A 74 -4.79 0.96 -1.69
N LEU A 75 -5.92 1.24 -2.31
CA LEU A 75 -6.38 0.57 -3.51
C LEU A 75 -6.55 1.61 -4.59
N ASN A 76 -5.95 1.36 -5.76
CA ASN A 76 -6.11 2.19 -6.95
C ASN A 76 -6.95 1.40 -7.95
N GLY A 77 -8.21 1.80 -8.14
CA GLY A 77 -9.10 1.19 -9.11
C GLY A 77 -8.56 1.36 -10.53
N LEU A 78 -8.59 0.30 -11.32
CA LEU A 78 -8.10 0.34 -12.69
C LEU A 78 -9.19 0.78 -13.66
N PRO A 79 -8.82 1.39 -14.80
CA PRO A 79 -9.80 1.98 -15.70
C PRO A 79 -10.39 0.99 -16.70
N ARG A 80 -11.52 1.39 -17.29
CA ARG A 80 -12.13 0.73 -18.45
C ARG A 80 -12.45 -0.75 -18.22
N ARG A 81 -11.97 -1.63 -19.07
CA ARG A 81 -12.26 -3.08 -19.00
C ARG A 81 -11.57 -3.78 -17.81
N MET A 82 -10.70 -3.07 -17.10
CA MET A 82 -10.06 -3.55 -15.88
C MET A 82 -10.72 -2.98 -14.61
N SER A 83 -11.88 -2.33 -14.74
CA SER A 83 -12.53 -1.63 -13.62
C SER A 83 -13.00 -2.53 -12.48
N HIS A 84 -13.01 -3.84 -12.68
CA HIS A 84 -13.27 -4.83 -11.63
C HIS A 84 -12.04 -5.11 -10.77
N ARG A 85 -10.88 -4.52 -11.09
CA ARG A 85 -9.59 -4.75 -10.45
C ARG A 85 -9.09 -3.49 -9.76
N ALA A 86 -8.31 -3.66 -8.71
CA ALA A 86 -7.60 -2.57 -8.06
C ALA A 86 -6.19 -3.02 -7.66
N GLU A 87 -5.25 -2.09 -7.69
CA GLU A 87 -3.86 -2.32 -7.29
C GLU A 87 -3.67 -1.91 -5.83
N LEU A 88 -3.08 -2.81 -5.04
CA LEU A 88 -2.78 -2.63 -3.62
C LEU A 88 -1.41 -1.97 -3.43
N GLY A 89 -1.36 -0.96 -2.55
CA GLY A 89 -0.13 -0.46 -1.97
C GLY A 89 -0.24 -0.52 -0.44
N ILE A 90 0.81 -0.96 0.24
CA ILE A 90 0.83 -1.00 1.70
C ILE A 90 2.23 -0.63 2.22
N THR A 91 2.27 0.19 3.26
CA THR A 91 3.52 0.56 3.93
C THR A 91 3.31 0.51 5.45
N VAL A 92 4.31 0.04 6.17
CA VAL A 92 4.30 0.01 7.64
C VAL A 92 5.70 0.36 8.13
N LEU A 93 5.81 1.32 9.06
CA LEU A 93 7.09 1.65 9.68
C LEU A 93 7.70 0.41 10.32
N MET A 94 9.01 0.28 10.21
CA MET A 94 9.76 -0.84 10.79
C MET A 94 9.48 -1.02 12.29
N SER A 95 9.32 0.09 13.01
CA SER A 95 8.99 0.08 14.45
C SER A 95 7.65 -0.58 14.77
N GLU A 96 6.76 -0.72 13.78
CA GLU A 96 5.46 -1.35 13.96
C GLU A 96 5.38 -2.77 13.39
N TRP A 97 6.50 -3.29 12.86
CA TRP A 97 6.53 -4.65 12.32
C TRP A 97 6.30 -5.70 13.40
N GLY A 98 5.63 -6.78 13.01
CA GLY A 98 5.38 -7.91 13.92
C GLY A 98 4.32 -7.66 14.99
N LYS A 99 3.60 -6.53 14.93
CA LYS A 99 2.58 -6.15 15.90
C LYS A 99 1.14 -6.26 15.38
N GLY A 100 0.98 -6.80 14.18
CA GLY A 100 -0.35 -7.02 13.57
C GLY A 100 -0.93 -5.86 12.78
N LEU A 101 -0.21 -4.74 12.64
CA LEU A 101 -0.73 -3.57 11.90
C LEU A 101 -0.98 -3.89 10.44
N GLY A 102 -0.06 -4.62 9.78
CA GLY A 102 -0.23 -5.02 8.38
C GLY A 102 -1.52 -5.81 8.16
N GLY A 103 -1.84 -6.74 9.05
CA GLY A 103 -3.09 -7.50 9.01
C GLY A 103 -4.32 -6.64 9.13
N ARG A 104 -4.33 -5.69 10.05
CA ARG A 104 -5.44 -4.74 10.23
C ARG A 104 -5.65 -3.88 8.98
N LEU A 105 -4.56 -3.40 8.37
CA LEU A 105 -4.62 -2.62 7.13
C LEU A 105 -5.18 -3.46 5.98
N MET A 106 -4.74 -4.72 5.87
CA MET A 106 -5.25 -5.65 4.85
C MET A 106 -6.75 -5.90 5.01
N GLU A 107 -7.20 -6.17 6.22
CA GLU A 107 -8.64 -6.37 6.52
C GLU A 107 -9.46 -5.14 6.14
N THR A 108 -8.94 -3.96 6.42
CA THR A 108 -9.62 -2.68 6.11
C THR A 108 -9.82 -2.51 4.61
N VAL A 109 -8.79 -2.72 3.77
CA VAL A 109 -8.95 -2.53 2.32
C VAL A 109 -9.74 -3.67 1.66
N ILE A 110 -9.65 -4.89 2.18
CA ILE A 110 -10.45 -6.00 1.66
C ILE A 110 -11.94 -5.73 1.90
N ASP A 111 -12.29 -5.26 3.09
CA ASP A 111 -13.67 -4.84 3.40
C ASP A 111 -14.15 -3.73 2.45
N PHE A 112 -13.32 -2.73 2.21
CA PHE A 112 -13.62 -1.67 1.23
C PHE A 112 -13.85 -2.27 -0.17
N ALA A 113 -12.98 -3.16 -0.60
CA ALA A 113 -13.05 -3.79 -1.92
C ALA A 113 -14.36 -4.54 -2.11
N GLU A 114 -14.75 -5.34 -1.12
CA GLU A 114 -16.00 -6.10 -1.15
C GLU A 114 -17.23 -5.20 -1.22
N LYS A 115 -17.22 -4.09 -0.47
CA LYS A 115 -18.32 -3.12 -0.45
C LYS A 115 -18.43 -2.27 -1.71
N ASN A 116 -17.35 -2.15 -2.49
CA ASN A 116 -17.28 -1.26 -3.65
C ASN A 116 -17.15 -1.98 -4.99
N GLY A 117 -17.45 -3.27 -5.03
CA GLY A 117 -17.53 -4.02 -6.29
C GLY A 117 -16.18 -4.35 -6.93
N ILE A 118 -15.10 -4.33 -6.16
CA ILE A 118 -13.80 -4.81 -6.62
C ILE A 118 -13.81 -6.33 -6.54
N GLU A 119 -13.49 -6.98 -7.63
CA GLU A 119 -13.48 -8.45 -7.73
C GLU A 119 -12.09 -9.04 -7.55
N ILE A 120 -11.05 -8.28 -7.94
CA ILE A 120 -9.66 -8.74 -7.89
C ILE A 120 -8.79 -7.63 -7.31
N ILE A 121 -8.02 -7.94 -6.28
CA ILE A 121 -6.95 -7.07 -5.79
C ILE A 121 -5.63 -7.64 -6.28
N GLU A 122 -4.81 -6.81 -6.93
CA GLU A 122 -3.50 -7.21 -7.43
C GLU A 122 -2.38 -6.46 -6.74
N LEU A 123 -1.23 -7.10 -6.66
CA LEU A 123 -0.02 -6.48 -6.13
C LEU A 123 1.24 -7.07 -6.77
N ALA A 124 2.33 -6.32 -6.69
CA ALA A 124 3.67 -6.80 -6.97
C ALA A 124 4.51 -6.66 -5.70
N VAL A 125 5.24 -7.71 -5.35
CA VAL A 125 6.07 -7.75 -4.14
C VAL A 125 7.44 -8.32 -4.48
N ARG A 126 8.51 -7.75 -3.91
CA ARG A 126 9.86 -8.31 -4.08
C ARG A 126 9.83 -9.81 -3.78
N SER A 127 10.41 -10.60 -4.69
CA SER A 127 10.40 -12.07 -4.57
C SER A 127 11.09 -12.56 -3.31
N ASP A 128 12.01 -11.78 -2.74
CA ASP A 128 12.73 -12.09 -1.50
C ASP A 128 12.10 -11.46 -0.24
N ASN A 129 11.01 -10.73 -0.37
CA ASN A 129 10.28 -10.15 0.76
C ASN A 129 9.32 -11.18 1.37
N GLU A 130 9.89 -12.16 2.06
CA GLU A 130 9.12 -13.28 2.61
C GLU A 130 8.06 -12.85 3.63
N ARG A 131 8.34 -11.80 4.38
CA ARG A 131 7.41 -11.31 5.41
C ARG A 131 6.13 -10.76 4.79
N ALA A 132 6.25 -9.93 3.75
CA ALA A 132 5.09 -9.39 3.03
C ALA A 132 4.35 -10.51 2.30
N ILE A 133 5.05 -11.42 1.66
CA ILE A 133 4.44 -12.57 0.96
C ILE A 133 3.61 -13.42 1.92
N ARG A 134 4.13 -13.68 3.13
CA ARG A 134 3.36 -14.41 4.15
C ARG A 134 2.09 -13.67 4.55
N LEU A 135 2.17 -12.36 4.73
CA LEU A 135 0.99 -11.52 5.03
C LEU A 135 -0.07 -11.65 3.93
N TYR A 136 0.34 -11.52 2.67
CA TYR A 136 -0.58 -11.61 1.53
C TYR A 136 -1.21 -12.99 1.42
N LYS A 137 -0.41 -14.05 1.54
CA LYS A 137 -0.91 -15.43 1.51
C LYS A 137 -1.91 -15.72 2.64
N LYS A 138 -1.64 -15.18 3.84
CA LYS A 138 -2.55 -15.31 4.98
C LYS A 138 -3.93 -14.72 4.68
N HIS A 139 -4.00 -13.68 3.84
CA HIS A 139 -5.24 -13.05 3.43
C HIS A 139 -5.82 -13.61 2.11
N GLY A 140 -5.29 -14.71 1.61
CA GLY A 140 -5.83 -15.42 0.46
C GLY A 140 -5.24 -15.04 -0.89
N PHE A 141 -4.19 -14.22 -0.93
CA PHE A 141 -3.51 -13.91 -2.19
C PHE A 141 -2.77 -15.11 -2.75
N GLU A 142 -2.83 -15.27 -4.05
CA GLU A 142 -2.17 -16.32 -4.81
C GLU A 142 -1.07 -15.74 -5.70
N SER A 143 0.04 -16.45 -5.82
CA SER A 143 1.09 -16.08 -6.77
C SER A 143 0.64 -16.41 -8.19
N ILE A 144 0.72 -15.44 -9.11
CA ILE A 144 0.32 -15.62 -10.50
C ILE A 144 1.47 -15.52 -11.49
N GLY A 145 2.64 -15.11 -11.04
CA GLY A 145 3.81 -15.00 -11.91
C GLY A 145 4.96 -14.24 -11.27
N VAL A 146 6.04 -14.14 -12.03
CA VAL A 146 7.24 -13.38 -11.65
C VAL A 146 7.55 -12.36 -12.71
N TYR A 147 7.75 -11.12 -12.31
CA TYR A 147 8.23 -10.06 -13.18
C TYR A 147 9.74 -9.92 -12.96
N LYS A 148 10.53 -10.44 -13.88
CA LYS A 148 11.99 -10.38 -13.79
C LYS A 148 12.48 -8.96 -13.99
N SER A 149 13.48 -8.57 -13.19
CA SER A 149 14.13 -7.26 -13.32
C SER A 149 13.14 -6.09 -13.20
N TYR A 150 12.19 -6.20 -12.27
CA TYR A 150 11.14 -5.20 -12.06
C TYR A 150 11.71 -3.89 -11.48
N PHE A 151 12.66 -4.00 -10.51
CA PHE A 151 13.44 -2.87 -10.02
C PHE A 151 14.90 -3.01 -10.43
N LYS A 152 15.58 -1.86 -10.50
CA LYS A 152 17.03 -1.79 -10.58
C LYS A 152 17.50 -0.88 -9.44
N ILE A 153 18.23 -1.46 -8.49
CA ILE A 153 18.75 -0.76 -7.31
C ILE A 153 20.26 -1.02 -7.22
N ASP A 154 21.06 0.05 -7.17
CA ASP A 154 22.54 -0.04 -7.11
C ASP A 154 23.12 -0.98 -8.16
N GLU A 155 22.70 -0.80 -9.42
CA GLU A 155 23.09 -1.61 -10.59
C GLU A 155 22.69 -3.08 -10.53
N LYS A 156 21.87 -3.48 -9.53
CA LYS A 156 21.35 -4.84 -9.39
C LYS A 156 19.87 -4.90 -9.78
N TYR A 157 19.51 -5.91 -10.53
CA TYR A 157 18.11 -6.18 -10.88
C TYR A 157 17.43 -6.99 -9.79
N VAL A 158 16.19 -6.63 -9.52
CA VAL A 158 15.38 -7.27 -8.47
C VAL A 158 14.08 -7.78 -9.08
N ASP A 159 13.81 -9.07 -8.88
CA ASP A 159 12.58 -9.70 -9.37
C ASP A 159 11.42 -9.46 -8.40
N PHE A 160 10.23 -9.34 -8.95
CA PHE A 160 9.01 -9.21 -8.19
C PHE A 160 8.07 -10.37 -8.48
N LYS A 161 7.35 -10.77 -7.45
CA LYS A 161 6.25 -11.73 -7.54
C LYS A 161 4.95 -10.97 -7.74
N LEU A 162 4.14 -11.40 -8.70
CA LEU A 162 2.80 -10.86 -8.92
C LEU A 162 1.81 -11.74 -8.18
N MET A 163 0.91 -11.12 -7.43
CA MET A 163 -0.08 -11.83 -6.63
C MET A 163 -1.47 -11.22 -6.79
N ASN A 164 -2.49 -12.06 -6.79
CA ASN A 164 -3.90 -11.66 -6.86
C ASN A 164 -4.70 -12.25 -5.72
N LEU A 165 -5.66 -11.46 -5.24
CA LEU A 165 -6.74 -11.93 -4.38
C LEU A 165 -8.04 -11.86 -5.18
N TYR A 166 -8.72 -12.98 -5.29
CA TYR A 166 -10.03 -13.11 -5.96
C TYR A 166 -11.13 -13.08 -4.90
N LEU A 167 -12.00 -12.07 -4.97
CA LEU A 167 -13.03 -11.83 -3.94
C LEU A 167 -14.38 -12.49 -4.25
N THR A 168 -14.49 -13.13 -5.38
CA THR A 168 -15.73 -13.76 -5.81
C THR A 168 -15.64 -15.26 -5.81
#